data_bdad83d704cd71c6748931867d2ad696
#
_entry.id   bdad83d704cd71c6748931867d2ad696
#
_cell.length_a   1.000
_cell.length_b   1.000
_cell.length_c   1.000
_cell.angle_alpha   90.00
_cell.angle_beta   90.00
_cell.angle_gamma   90.00
#
_symmetry.space_group_name_H-M   'P 1'
#
loop_
_entity.id
_entity.type
_entity.pdbx_description
1 polymer ?
#
loop_
_entity_poly.entity_id
_entity_poly.type
_entity_poly.pdbx_seq_one_letter_code
_entity_poly.pdbx_strand_id
1 'polypeptide(L)'
;MSNNNRIVSIVDDELDITKLFQDAICGNLNGISVVSFTDPLTALAHFKENKESYVLVISDLRMPQLNGLELLKNVKKLNSNVRTILTSAYEVNEDKVFQEYMKEGIIDLFLDKPVTINRLCQKVSDMVHNQE
;
A
#
# COMPACT_ATOMS: atom_id res chain seq x y z
N MET A 1 -20.56 -10.23 -14.24
CA MET A 1 -20.30 -9.56 -13.94
C MET A 1 -19.37 -9.24 -13.52
N SER A 2 -19.02 -9.06 -13.83
CA SER A 2 -17.91 -8.91 -13.24
C SER A 2 -17.95 -8.13 -12.10
N ASN A 3 -17.34 -8.48 -11.23
CA ASN A 3 -17.18 -7.75 -10.12
C ASN A 3 -16.07 -6.82 -10.28
N ASN A 4 -16.37 -5.61 -10.26
CA ASN A 4 -15.36 -4.62 -10.46
C ASN A 4 -14.82 -4.06 -9.20
N ASN A 5 -14.97 -4.75 -8.09
CA ASN A 5 -14.38 -4.28 -6.85
C ASN A 5 -12.88 -4.43 -6.92
N ARG A 6 -12.21 -3.32 -6.99
CA ARG A 6 -10.75 -3.25 -6.96
C ARG A 6 -10.39 -2.45 -5.72
N ILE A 7 -9.60 -3.03 -4.85
CA ILE A 7 -9.33 -2.45 -3.53
C ILE A 7 -7.91 -1.93 -3.45
N VAL A 8 -7.79 -0.72 -2.92
CA VAL A 8 -6.50 -0.12 -2.53
C VAL A 8 -6.56 0.10 -1.03
N SER A 9 -5.56 -0.36 -0.29
CA SER A 9 -5.52 -0.07 1.14
C SER A 9 -4.35 0.84 1.48
N ILE A 10 -4.56 1.66 2.50
CA ILE A 10 -3.56 2.55 3.05
C ILE A 10 -3.37 2.17 4.51
N VAL A 11 -2.15 1.85 4.88
CA VAL A 11 -1.84 1.40 6.25
C VAL A 11 -0.78 2.32 6.83
N ASP A 12 -1.17 3.07 7.87
CA ASP A 12 -0.27 4.02 8.51
C ASP A 12 -0.82 4.26 9.91
N ASP A 13 0.01 4.20 10.93
CA ASP A 13 -0.48 4.34 12.29
C ASP A 13 -0.89 5.76 12.65
N GLU A 14 -0.74 6.71 11.72
CA GLU A 14 -1.23 8.08 11.91
C GLU A 14 -2.58 8.24 11.23
N LEU A 15 -3.64 8.37 12.03
CA LEU A 15 -5.00 8.42 11.52
C LEU A 15 -5.22 9.57 10.55
N ASP A 16 -4.67 10.74 10.83
CA ASP A 16 -4.87 11.90 9.98
C ASP A 16 -4.29 11.68 8.59
N ILE A 17 -3.16 11.00 8.51
CA ILE A 17 -2.52 10.69 7.23
C ILE A 17 -3.37 9.71 6.43
N THR A 18 -3.87 8.65 7.08
CA THR A 18 -4.68 7.67 6.38
C THR A 18 -5.94 8.29 5.82
N LYS A 19 -6.61 9.16 6.59
CA LYS A 19 -7.83 9.81 6.13
C LYS A 19 -7.57 10.77 4.98
N LEU A 20 -6.51 11.55 5.09
CA LEU A 20 -6.16 12.51 4.04
C LEU A 20 -5.90 11.78 2.72
N PHE A 21 -5.10 10.74 2.76
CA PHE A 21 -4.77 9.99 1.54
C PHE A 21 -5.97 9.23 1.00
N GLN A 22 -6.78 8.66 1.89
CA GLN A 22 -7.97 7.95 1.46
C GLN A 22 -8.92 8.88 0.69
N ASP A 23 -9.17 10.06 1.23
CA ASP A 23 -10.06 11.02 0.58
C ASP A 23 -9.50 11.47 -0.77
N ALA A 24 -8.21 11.71 -0.83
CA ALA A 24 -7.58 12.16 -2.06
C ALA A 24 -7.66 11.10 -3.15
N ILE A 25 -7.39 9.85 -2.80
CA ILE A 25 -7.40 8.77 -3.79
C ILE A 25 -8.83 8.46 -4.23
N CYS A 26 -9.78 8.40 -3.28
CA CYS A 26 -11.17 8.16 -3.61
C CYS A 26 -11.73 9.20 -4.56
N GLY A 27 -11.31 10.44 -4.41
CA GLY A 27 -11.81 11.52 -5.25
C GLY A 27 -11.26 11.51 -6.66
N ASN A 28 -10.19 10.75 -6.92
CA ASN A 28 -9.48 10.80 -8.19
C ASN A 28 -9.53 9.51 -9.00
N LEU A 29 -10.04 8.41 -8.44
CA LEU A 29 -10.06 7.13 -9.14
C LEU A 29 -11.44 6.51 -9.11
N ASN A 30 -11.98 6.26 -10.28
CA ASN A 30 -13.29 5.60 -10.42
C ASN A 30 -13.11 4.09 -10.39
N GLY A 31 -14.07 3.41 -9.79
CA GLY A 31 -14.05 1.94 -9.78
C GLY A 31 -13.09 1.35 -8.77
N ILE A 32 -12.55 2.18 -7.88
CA ILE A 32 -11.61 1.76 -6.85
C ILE A 32 -12.24 2.01 -5.50
N SER A 33 -12.21 1.00 -4.63
CA SER A 33 -12.57 1.15 -3.23
C SER A 33 -11.30 1.36 -2.44
N VAL A 34 -11.21 2.47 -1.71
CA VAL A 34 -10.03 2.77 -0.90
C VAL A 34 -10.40 2.56 0.56
N VAL A 35 -9.64 1.72 1.25
CA VAL A 35 -9.83 1.45 2.67
C VAL A 35 -8.56 1.85 3.40
N SER A 36 -8.69 2.28 4.65
CA SER A 36 -7.52 2.69 5.42
C SER A 36 -7.52 2.03 6.79
N PHE A 37 -6.34 1.79 7.28
CA PHE A 37 -6.13 1.11 8.56
C PHE A 37 -5.01 1.80 9.33
N THR A 38 -5.21 1.94 10.64
CA THR A 38 -4.12 2.37 11.50
C THR A 38 -3.44 1.19 12.22
N ASP A 39 -4.03 0.01 12.12
CA ASP A 39 -3.50 -1.21 12.73
C ASP A 39 -3.09 -2.19 11.62
N PRO A 40 -1.79 -2.52 11.53
CA PRO A 40 -1.32 -3.40 10.44
C PRO A 40 -1.90 -4.81 10.51
N LEU A 41 -2.21 -5.32 11.71
CA LEU A 41 -2.80 -6.66 11.80
C LEU A 41 -4.21 -6.69 11.27
N THR A 42 -4.99 -5.63 11.52
CA THR A 42 -6.32 -5.51 10.94
C THR A 42 -6.24 -5.38 9.42
N ALA A 43 -5.26 -4.61 8.95
CA ALA A 43 -5.06 -4.46 7.51
C ALA A 43 -4.75 -5.79 6.85
N LEU A 44 -3.89 -6.59 7.47
CA LEU A 44 -3.52 -7.88 6.92
C LEU A 44 -4.71 -8.85 6.92
N ALA A 45 -5.52 -8.82 7.97
CA ALA A 45 -6.72 -9.66 8.03
C ALA A 45 -7.69 -9.31 6.91
N HIS A 46 -7.91 -8.03 6.67
CA HIS A 46 -8.77 -7.58 5.58
C HIS A 46 -8.22 -8.03 4.23
N PHE A 47 -6.91 -7.91 4.07
CA PHE A 47 -6.28 -8.35 2.83
C PHE A 47 -6.50 -9.83 2.59
N LYS A 48 -6.32 -10.64 3.63
CA LYS A 48 -6.49 -12.10 3.48
C LYS A 48 -7.89 -12.46 3.02
N GLU A 49 -8.89 -11.75 3.52
CA GLU A 49 -10.28 -12.04 3.17
C GLU A 49 -10.67 -11.54 1.80
N ASN A 50 -9.92 -10.58 1.24
CA ASN A 50 -10.28 -9.93 -0.01
C ASN A 50 -9.17 -9.96 -1.04
N LYS A 51 -8.20 -10.85 -0.91
CA LYS A 51 -6.96 -10.77 -1.68
C LYS A 51 -7.18 -10.79 -3.19
N GLU A 52 -8.24 -11.43 -3.65
CA GLU A 52 -8.50 -11.50 -5.09
C GLU A 52 -9.01 -10.18 -5.65
N SER A 53 -9.53 -9.31 -4.80
CA SER A 53 -10.02 -8.00 -5.22
C SER A 53 -8.98 -6.89 -5.06
N TYR A 54 -7.91 -7.15 -4.33
CA TYR A 54 -6.90 -6.13 -4.08
C TYR A 54 -6.03 -5.88 -5.30
N VAL A 55 -5.73 -4.60 -5.53
CA VAL A 55 -4.79 -4.22 -6.59
C VAL A 55 -3.55 -3.52 -6.05
N LEU A 56 -3.63 -2.92 -4.85
CA LEU A 56 -2.52 -2.14 -4.31
C LEU A 56 -2.60 -2.07 -2.79
N VAL A 57 -1.45 -2.19 -2.13
CA VAL A 57 -1.33 -1.94 -0.69
C VAL A 57 -0.24 -0.89 -0.49
N ILE A 58 -0.58 0.19 0.20
CA ILE A 58 0.36 1.25 0.55
C ILE A 58 0.59 1.18 2.05
N SER A 59 1.83 1.03 2.48
CA SER A 59 2.12 0.87 3.90
C SER A 59 3.26 1.76 4.36
N ASP A 60 3.10 2.38 5.51
CA ASP A 60 4.20 3.01 6.21
C ASP A 60 5.16 1.94 6.73
N LEU A 61 6.42 2.27 6.87
CA LEU A 61 7.42 1.33 7.33
C LEU A 61 7.29 1.06 8.83
N ARG A 62 7.23 2.10 9.65
CA ARG A 62 7.29 1.94 11.09
C ARG A 62 5.91 1.98 11.71
N MET A 63 5.47 0.83 12.17
CA MET A 63 4.18 0.67 12.84
C MET A 63 4.36 -0.33 13.97
N PRO A 64 3.58 -0.20 15.06
CA PRO A 64 3.66 -1.21 16.12
C PRO A 64 3.19 -2.57 15.64
N GLN A 65 3.70 -3.62 16.24
CA GLN A 65 3.29 -5.00 16.05
C GLN A 65 3.76 -5.63 14.74
N LEU A 66 3.64 -4.93 13.62
CA LEU A 66 4.03 -5.46 12.32
C LEU A 66 4.47 -4.27 11.47
N ASN A 67 5.73 -4.26 11.04
CA ASN A 67 6.20 -3.14 10.22
C ASN A 67 5.81 -3.33 8.77
N GLY A 68 6.01 -2.27 7.98
CA GLY A 68 5.61 -2.28 6.58
C GLY A 68 6.31 -3.34 5.75
N LEU A 69 7.58 -3.62 6.03
CA LEU A 69 8.30 -4.65 5.29
C LEU A 69 7.66 -6.02 5.46
N GLU A 70 7.31 -6.35 6.70
CA GLU A 70 6.67 -7.62 6.99
C GLU A 70 5.27 -7.68 6.39
N LEU A 71 4.53 -6.57 6.48
CA LEU A 71 3.19 -6.53 5.92
C LEU A 71 3.23 -6.78 4.41
N LEU A 72 4.10 -6.07 3.70
CA LEU A 72 4.16 -6.20 2.24
C LEU A 72 4.67 -7.56 1.81
N LYS A 73 5.58 -8.16 2.60
CA LYS A 73 6.01 -9.53 2.32
C LYS A 73 4.85 -10.50 2.41
N ASN A 74 4.03 -10.37 3.45
CA ASN A 74 2.86 -11.23 3.62
C ASN A 74 1.87 -11.03 2.47
N VAL A 75 1.68 -9.79 2.04
CA VAL A 75 0.79 -9.49 0.92
C VAL A 75 1.26 -10.23 -0.34
N LYS A 76 2.54 -10.13 -0.67
CA LYS A 76 3.06 -10.78 -1.87
C LYS A 76 3.02 -12.29 -1.79
N LYS A 77 3.16 -12.86 -0.59
CA LYS A 77 3.05 -14.31 -0.43
C LYS A 77 1.64 -14.80 -0.69
N LEU A 78 0.65 -13.99 -0.33
CA LEU A 78 -0.75 -14.38 -0.49
C LEU A 78 -1.27 -14.10 -1.89
N ASN A 79 -0.78 -13.06 -2.53
CA ASN A 79 -1.16 -12.74 -3.91
C ASN A 79 -0.06 -11.88 -4.54
N SER A 80 0.80 -12.51 -5.31
CA SER A 80 1.97 -11.82 -5.88
C SER A 80 1.60 -10.81 -6.96
N ASN A 81 0.37 -10.79 -7.42
CA ASN A 81 -0.07 -9.84 -8.44
C ASN A 81 -0.44 -8.47 -7.87
N VAL A 82 -0.60 -8.37 -6.56
CA VAL A 82 -0.94 -7.10 -5.93
C VAL A 82 0.31 -6.21 -5.89
N ARG A 83 0.14 -4.94 -6.25
CA ARG A 83 1.26 -3.99 -6.21
C ARG A 83 1.43 -3.46 -4.80
N THR A 84 2.63 -3.01 -4.49
CA THR A 84 2.95 -2.54 -3.14
C THR A 84 3.73 -1.24 -3.19
N ILE A 85 3.41 -0.34 -2.27
CA ILE A 85 4.15 0.91 -2.07
C ILE A 85 4.54 0.98 -0.60
N LEU A 86 5.81 1.23 -0.32
CA LEU A 86 6.29 1.48 1.03
C LEU A 86 6.55 2.96 1.18
N THR A 87 6.12 3.55 2.30
CA THR A 87 6.43 4.95 2.61
C THR A 87 7.20 5.02 3.91
N SER A 88 8.10 5.99 4.03
CA SER A 88 8.86 6.17 5.26
C SER A 88 9.46 7.56 5.33
N ALA A 89 9.48 8.12 6.53
CA ALA A 89 10.21 9.34 6.82
C ALA A 89 11.66 9.06 7.22
N TYR A 90 12.01 7.79 7.35
CA TYR A 90 13.32 7.38 7.82
C TYR A 90 14.20 6.95 6.67
N GLU A 91 15.51 7.08 6.87
CA GLU A 91 16.46 6.63 5.87
C GLU A 91 16.45 5.11 5.80
N VAL A 92 16.23 4.55 4.61
CA VAL A 92 16.15 3.11 4.44
C VAL A 92 17.16 2.58 3.44
N ASN A 93 17.92 3.45 2.77
CA ASN A 93 18.78 3.02 1.68
C ASN A 93 19.85 2.02 2.08
N GLU A 94 20.27 2.04 3.34
CA GLU A 94 21.30 1.12 3.80
C GLU A 94 20.73 -0.09 4.53
N ASP A 95 19.41 -0.18 4.63
CA ASP A 95 18.76 -1.33 5.26
C ASP A 95 18.80 -2.51 4.30
N LYS A 96 19.41 -3.60 4.74
CA LYS A 96 19.61 -4.76 3.86
C LYS A 96 18.30 -5.45 3.51
N VAL A 97 17.37 -5.52 4.44
CA VAL A 97 16.07 -6.13 4.16
C VAL A 97 15.31 -5.31 3.14
N PHE A 98 15.34 -3.98 3.30
CA PHE A 98 14.71 -3.09 2.32
C PHE A 98 15.31 -3.32 0.93
N GLN A 99 16.64 -3.37 0.83
CA GLN A 99 17.31 -3.57 -0.44
C GLN A 99 16.91 -4.89 -1.09
N GLU A 100 16.85 -5.95 -0.29
CA GLU A 100 16.45 -7.25 -0.79
C GLU A 100 15.02 -7.25 -1.28
N TYR A 101 14.12 -6.61 -0.54
CA TYR A 101 12.70 -6.58 -0.88
C TYR A 101 12.44 -5.76 -2.14
N MET A 102 13.22 -4.70 -2.35
CA MET A 102 13.15 -3.96 -3.61
C MET A 102 13.61 -4.84 -4.77
N LYS A 103 14.71 -5.54 -4.57
CA LYS A 103 15.29 -6.39 -5.61
C LYS A 103 14.39 -7.56 -5.96
N GLU A 104 13.73 -8.13 -4.95
CA GLU A 104 12.87 -9.30 -5.16
C GLU A 104 11.47 -8.94 -5.63
N GLY A 105 11.15 -7.65 -5.69
CA GLY A 105 9.82 -7.23 -6.13
C GLY A 105 8.76 -7.27 -5.05
N ILE A 106 9.15 -7.40 -3.79
CA ILE A 106 8.21 -7.33 -2.68
C ILE A 106 7.74 -5.89 -2.48
N ILE A 107 8.63 -4.91 -2.72
CA ILE A 107 8.28 -3.50 -2.73
C ILE A 107 8.35 -3.03 -4.18
N ASP A 108 7.22 -2.64 -4.74
CA ASP A 108 7.20 -2.15 -6.12
C ASP A 108 7.63 -0.70 -6.22
N LEU A 109 7.37 0.09 -5.20
CA LEU A 109 7.73 1.51 -5.20
C LEU A 109 7.96 1.98 -3.76
N PHE A 110 8.98 2.81 -3.58
CA PHE A 110 9.24 3.44 -2.28
C PHE A 110 9.05 4.95 -2.43
N LEU A 111 8.33 5.56 -1.49
CA LEU A 111 8.12 7.00 -1.46
C LEU A 111 8.59 7.56 -0.13
N ASP A 112 9.48 8.56 -0.19
CA ASP A 112 9.93 9.28 1.00
C ASP A 112 8.83 10.20 1.50
N LYS A 113 8.61 10.21 2.80
CA LYS A 113 7.73 11.20 3.40
C LYS A 113 8.48 12.51 3.58
N PRO A 114 7.82 13.66 3.49
CA PRO A 114 6.38 13.79 3.24
C PRO A 114 6.04 13.59 1.77
N VAL A 115 4.97 12.85 1.50
CA VAL A 115 4.51 12.61 0.15
C VAL A 115 3.37 13.60 -0.13
N THR A 116 3.47 14.33 -1.23
CA THR A 116 2.39 15.25 -1.58
C THR A 116 1.20 14.46 -2.08
N ILE A 117 0.02 15.04 -1.93
CA ILE A 117 -1.21 14.41 -2.41
C ILE A 117 -1.13 14.15 -3.90
N ASN A 118 -0.66 15.14 -4.66
CA ASN A 118 -0.58 14.99 -6.12
C ASN A 118 0.35 13.85 -6.52
N ARG A 119 1.49 13.76 -5.85
CA ARG A 119 2.45 12.69 -6.18
C ARG A 119 1.89 11.33 -5.84
N LEU A 120 1.27 11.20 -4.66
CA LEU A 120 0.69 9.93 -4.27
C LEU A 120 -0.42 9.52 -5.24
N CYS A 121 -1.32 10.43 -5.56
CA CYS A 121 -2.42 10.12 -6.46
C CYS A 121 -1.91 9.72 -7.84
N GLN A 122 -0.88 10.39 -8.33
CA GLN A 122 -0.31 10.05 -9.62
C GLN A 122 0.30 8.65 -9.60
N LYS A 123 1.06 8.32 -8.56
CA LYS A 123 1.69 7.00 -8.47
C LYS A 123 0.66 5.89 -8.29
N VAL A 124 -0.39 6.14 -7.51
CA VAL A 124 -1.46 5.17 -7.35
C VAL A 124 -2.17 4.94 -8.67
N SER A 125 -2.49 6.02 -9.39
CA SER A 125 -3.13 5.92 -10.69
C SER A 125 -2.29 5.10 -11.66
N ASP A 126 -0.98 5.39 -11.71
CA ASP A 126 -0.07 4.65 -12.59
C ASP A 126 -0.07 3.16 -12.26
N MET A 127 -0.01 2.83 -10.99
CA MET A 127 0.07 1.43 -10.58
C MET A 127 -1.23 0.68 -10.79
N VAL A 128 -2.35 1.34 -10.51
CA VAL A 128 -3.66 0.71 -10.69
C VAL A 128 -3.95 0.47 -12.17
N HIS A 129 -3.65 1.43 -13.01
CA HIS A 129 -3.91 1.30 -14.44
C HIS A 129 -3.00 0.27 -15.10
N ASN A 130 -1.79 0.12 -14.59
CA ASN A 130 -0.87 -0.88 -15.14
C ASN A 130 -1.26 -2.30 -14.79
N GLN A 131 -2.27 -2.49 -13.94
CA GLN A 131 -2.81 -3.81 -13.65
C GLN A 131 -3.75 -4.30 -14.75
N GLU A 132 -4.17 -3.40 -15.59
CA GLU A 132 -5.09 -3.76 -16.67
C GLU A 132 -4.31 -4.21 -17.91
#